data_b435273165ca9d93403795530afc8282
#
_entry.id   b435273165ca9d93403795530afc8282
#
_cell.length_a   1.000
_cell.length_b   1.000
_cell.length_c   1.000
_cell.angle_alpha   90.00
_cell.angle_beta   90.00
_cell.angle_gamma   90.00
#
_symmetry.space_group_name_H-M   'P 1'
#
loop_
_entity.id
_entity.type
_entity.pdbx_description
1 polymer ?
#
loop_
_entity_poly.entity_id
_entity_poly.type
_entity_poly.pdbx_seq_one_letter_code
_entity_poly.pdbx_strand_id
1 'polypeptide(L)'
;MKIFLSHRSRNKTLVNDFKQLLPPFLNTWLDDESLAWGISLETELRSTIQSGVDFLVIFLDNDALRSTWVRQELGWAIQRERELKRTFVLPVLLPEAVAEDLPPELLQRVFLRLSDYSRASIESLARKATEKLFQLVVESYSCLQLEVTHPKSLKAVRDELSAGQAKILGYVVEQCRDGAEVTQRYIEKAMQHAHASPELYYRLETLIQQGFLAKRRIS
;
A
#
# COMPACT_ATOMS: atom_id res chain seq x y z
N MET A 1 -3.65 4.62 1.43
CA MET A 1 -2.58 3.63 1.58
C MET A 1 -1.28 4.22 1.08
N LYS A 2 -0.21 4.13 1.88
CA LYS A 2 1.10 4.69 1.54
C LYS A 2 2.06 3.58 1.16
N ILE A 3 2.75 3.73 0.03
CA ILE A 3 3.69 2.75 -0.50
C ILE A 3 5.03 3.43 -0.72
N PHE A 4 6.08 2.86 -0.16
CA PHE A 4 7.43 3.29 -0.44
C PHE A 4 7.99 2.52 -1.63
N LEU A 5 8.53 3.23 -2.63
CA LEU A 5 9.17 2.66 -3.81
C LEU A 5 10.68 2.81 -3.67
N SER A 6 11.33 1.78 -3.12
CA SER A 6 12.79 1.75 -2.96
C SER A 6 13.47 1.33 -4.25
N HIS A 7 14.51 2.07 -4.66
CA HIS A 7 15.24 1.83 -5.90
C HIS A 7 16.63 2.47 -5.86
N ARG A 8 17.52 2.02 -6.71
CA ARG A 8 18.78 2.73 -6.95
C ARG A 8 18.56 3.92 -7.88
N SER A 9 19.36 5.00 -7.68
CA SER A 9 19.25 6.25 -8.43
C SER A 9 19.26 6.06 -9.96
N ARG A 10 20.01 5.07 -10.48
CA ARG A 10 20.02 4.75 -11.91
C ARG A 10 18.68 4.26 -12.44
N ASN A 11 17.82 3.71 -11.59
CA ASN A 11 16.51 3.16 -11.95
C ASN A 11 15.37 4.18 -11.76
N LYS A 12 15.68 5.42 -11.40
CA LYS A 12 14.71 6.48 -11.08
C LYS A 12 13.69 6.71 -12.18
N THR A 13 14.13 6.79 -13.44
CA THR A 13 13.23 6.99 -14.59
C THR A 13 12.23 5.85 -14.71
N LEU A 14 12.69 4.60 -14.65
CA LEU A 14 11.84 3.41 -14.65
C LEU A 14 10.80 3.45 -13.53
N VAL A 15 11.24 3.78 -12.32
CA VAL A 15 10.35 3.77 -11.15
C VAL A 15 9.36 4.93 -11.20
N ASN A 16 9.72 6.08 -11.77
CA ASN A 16 8.79 7.17 -12.03
C ASN A 16 7.73 6.77 -13.07
N ASP A 17 8.12 6.11 -14.17
CA ASP A 17 7.17 5.61 -15.18
C ASP A 17 6.20 4.59 -14.55
N PHE A 18 6.73 3.68 -13.75
CA PHE A 18 5.91 2.74 -12.99
C PHE A 18 4.96 3.45 -12.02
N LYS A 19 5.43 4.44 -11.25
CA LYS A 19 4.64 5.25 -10.32
C LYS A 19 3.45 5.91 -11.01
N GLN A 20 3.66 6.50 -12.20
CA GLN A 20 2.61 7.16 -12.97
C GLN A 20 1.50 6.22 -13.45
N LEU A 21 1.80 4.93 -13.55
CA LEU A 21 0.84 3.90 -13.96
C LEU A 21 0.05 3.30 -12.80
N LEU A 22 0.44 3.60 -11.57
CA LEU A 22 -0.28 3.13 -10.41
C LEU A 22 -1.56 3.96 -10.15
N PRO A 23 -2.65 3.33 -9.69
CA PRO A 23 -3.87 4.05 -9.37
C PRO A 23 -3.66 5.12 -8.28
N PRO A 24 -4.39 6.26 -8.33
CA PRO A 24 -4.20 7.38 -7.40
C PRO A 24 -4.43 7.05 -5.92
N PHE A 25 -5.19 6.00 -5.62
CA PHE A 25 -5.40 5.55 -4.23
C PHE A 25 -4.18 4.87 -3.62
N LEU A 26 -3.19 4.49 -4.44
CA LEU A 26 -1.88 4.04 -4.01
C LEU A 26 -0.99 5.28 -3.88
N ASN A 27 -1.01 5.89 -2.70
CA ASN A 27 -0.14 7.04 -2.42
C ASN A 27 1.32 6.56 -2.34
N THR A 28 2.06 6.78 -3.42
CA THR A 28 3.44 6.31 -3.56
C THR A 28 4.44 7.38 -3.16
N TRP A 29 5.44 7.00 -2.40
CA TRP A 29 6.55 7.83 -1.96
C TRP A 29 7.88 7.32 -2.55
N LEU A 30 8.72 8.25 -3.01
CA LEU A 30 10.07 8.00 -3.53
C LEU A 30 11.10 8.68 -2.63
N ASP A 31 12.30 8.11 -2.53
CA ASP A 31 13.40 8.60 -1.68
C ASP A 31 13.70 10.10 -1.81
N ASP A 32 13.59 10.65 -3.02
CA ASP A 32 14.03 12.02 -3.32
C ASP A 32 12.94 13.10 -3.09
N GLU A 33 11.66 12.71 -2.88
CA GLU A 33 10.54 13.68 -2.94
C GLU A 33 10.21 14.34 -1.60
N SER A 34 10.76 13.85 -0.49
CA SER A 34 10.30 14.26 0.85
C SER A 34 11.39 14.45 1.88
N LEU A 35 12.66 14.39 1.49
CA LEU A 35 13.77 14.54 2.43
C LEU A 35 13.83 15.97 2.96
N ALA A 36 13.57 16.15 4.25
CA ALA A 36 13.76 17.44 4.90
C ALA A 36 15.26 17.79 4.96
N TRP A 37 15.59 19.00 4.57
CA TRP A 37 16.96 19.49 4.59
C TRP A 37 17.56 19.38 6.00
N GLY A 38 18.74 18.75 6.10
CA GLY A 38 19.51 18.64 7.34
C GLY A 38 19.21 17.41 8.19
N ILE A 39 18.28 16.53 7.78
CA ILE A 39 18.04 15.25 8.45
C ILE A 39 18.92 14.16 7.82
N SER A 40 19.39 13.22 8.63
CA SER A 40 20.09 12.05 8.11
C SER A 40 19.17 11.21 7.24
N LEU A 41 19.56 10.96 5.99
CA LEU A 41 18.83 10.10 5.05
C LEU A 41 18.49 8.74 5.67
N GLU A 42 19.46 8.13 6.36
CA GLU A 42 19.29 6.84 7.04
C GLU A 42 18.17 6.89 8.10
N THR A 43 18.16 7.94 8.93
CA THR A 43 17.17 8.10 10.01
C THR A 43 15.78 8.26 9.44
N GLU A 44 15.61 9.04 8.37
CA GLU A 44 14.32 9.30 7.77
C GLU A 44 13.77 8.07 7.03
N LEU A 45 14.62 7.39 6.25
CA LEU A 45 14.24 6.14 5.59
C LEU A 45 13.85 5.04 6.59
N ARG A 46 14.64 4.89 7.65
CA ARG A 46 14.32 3.94 8.71
C ARG A 46 12.98 4.27 9.37
N SER A 47 12.74 5.52 9.71
CA SER A 47 11.45 5.97 10.27
C SER A 47 10.29 5.72 9.32
N THR A 48 10.48 6.01 8.03
CA THR A 48 9.48 5.79 6.98
C THR A 48 9.14 4.31 6.85
N ILE A 49 10.13 3.43 6.79
CA ILE A 49 9.93 1.98 6.71
C ILE A 49 9.26 1.46 8.00
N GLN A 50 9.66 1.96 9.17
CA GLN A 50 9.15 1.47 10.45
C GLN A 50 7.73 1.93 10.78
N SER A 51 7.31 3.12 10.35
CA SER A 51 6.01 3.68 10.78
C SER A 51 5.28 4.50 9.73
N GLY A 52 5.96 4.90 8.65
CA GLY A 52 5.43 5.88 7.68
C GLY A 52 4.63 5.30 6.53
N VAL A 53 4.79 4.00 6.23
CA VAL A 53 4.21 3.36 5.05
C VAL A 53 3.53 2.03 5.36
N ASP A 54 2.61 1.64 4.49
CA ASP A 54 1.85 0.38 4.59
C ASP A 54 2.58 -0.78 3.88
N PHE A 55 3.30 -0.49 2.81
CA PHE A 55 4.06 -1.46 2.02
C PHE A 55 5.36 -0.86 1.48
N LEU A 56 6.35 -1.72 1.30
CA LEU A 56 7.60 -1.45 0.60
C LEU A 56 7.62 -2.24 -0.71
N VAL A 57 7.68 -1.53 -1.85
CA VAL A 57 8.01 -2.12 -3.15
C VAL A 57 9.47 -1.83 -3.44
N ILE A 58 10.29 -2.85 -3.56
CA ILE A 58 11.74 -2.70 -3.74
C ILE A 58 12.17 -3.23 -5.12
N PHE A 59 12.80 -2.36 -5.92
CA PHE A 59 13.31 -2.69 -7.25
C PHE A 59 14.75 -3.15 -7.16
N LEU A 60 15.00 -4.40 -7.54
CA LEU A 60 16.27 -5.08 -7.37
C LEU A 60 16.91 -5.38 -8.73
N ASP A 61 18.06 -4.78 -8.97
CA ASP A 61 19.02 -5.19 -10.00
C ASP A 61 20.22 -5.89 -9.34
N ASN A 62 21.15 -6.42 -10.13
CA ASN A 62 22.33 -7.11 -9.61
C ASN A 62 23.18 -6.26 -8.67
N ASP A 63 23.30 -4.96 -8.96
CA ASP A 63 24.07 -4.08 -8.11
C ASP A 63 23.31 -3.70 -6.82
N ALA A 64 21.97 -3.60 -6.88
CA ALA A 64 21.13 -3.41 -5.68
C ALA A 64 21.31 -4.60 -4.73
N LEU A 65 21.34 -5.82 -5.25
CA LEU A 65 21.55 -7.03 -4.46
C LEU A 65 22.91 -7.06 -3.75
N ARG A 66 23.92 -6.39 -4.33
CA ARG A 66 25.26 -6.26 -3.75
C ARG A 66 25.44 -5.02 -2.86
N SER A 67 24.51 -4.07 -2.91
CA SER A 67 24.56 -2.82 -2.16
C SER A 67 24.35 -3.06 -0.66
N THR A 68 25.29 -2.58 0.16
CA THR A 68 25.13 -2.60 1.62
C THR A 68 23.94 -1.77 2.07
N TRP A 69 23.66 -0.65 1.39
CA TRP A 69 22.52 0.22 1.65
C TRP A 69 21.17 -0.50 1.43
N VAL A 70 20.98 -1.12 0.27
CA VAL A 70 19.76 -1.87 -0.04
C VAL A 70 19.56 -3.04 0.92
N ARG A 71 20.63 -3.72 1.33
CA ARG A 71 20.57 -4.79 2.34
C ARG A 71 20.12 -4.26 3.71
N GLN A 72 20.52 -3.07 4.08
CA GLN A 72 20.14 -2.42 5.33
C GLN A 72 18.66 -2.05 5.32
N GLU A 73 18.17 -1.37 4.27
CA GLU A 73 16.75 -1.05 4.08
C GLU A 73 15.89 -2.33 4.11
N LEU A 74 16.33 -3.36 3.40
CA LEU A 74 15.66 -4.64 3.38
C LEU A 74 15.62 -5.29 4.76
N GLY A 75 16.70 -5.19 5.53
CA GLY A 75 16.77 -5.68 6.92
C GLY A 75 15.71 -5.00 7.80
N TRP A 76 15.58 -3.68 7.74
CA TRP A 76 14.53 -2.93 8.47
C TRP A 76 13.13 -3.33 8.03
N ALA A 77 12.94 -3.49 6.73
CA ALA A 77 11.65 -3.86 6.16
C ALA A 77 11.22 -5.29 6.54
N ILE A 78 12.14 -6.25 6.56
CA ILE A 78 11.88 -7.61 7.00
C ILE A 78 11.57 -7.66 8.50
N GLN A 79 12.31 -6.88 9.31
CA GLN A 79 11.99 -6.74 10.73
C GLN A 79 10.58 -6.19 10.92
N ARG A 80 10.23 -5.12 10.20
CA ARG A 80 8.88 -4.53 10.23
C ARG A 80 7.80 -5.52 9.83
N GLU A 81 8.04 -6.34 8.82
CA GLU A 81 7.12 -7.38 8.38
C GLU A 81 6.84 -8.42 9.47
N ARG A 82 7.90 -8.84 10.20
CA ARG A 82 7.76 -9.76 11.34
C ARG A 82 6.93 -9.16 12.47
N GLU A 83 7.13 -7.88 12.78
CA GLU A 83 6.35 -7.14 13.78
C GLU A 83 4.87 -7.03 13.37
N LEU A 84 4.62 -6.72 12.09
CA LEU A 84 3.27 -6.59 11.55
C LEU A 84 2.53 -7.91 11.39
N LYS A 85 3.25 -9.04 11.34
CA LYS A 85 2.73 -10.39 11.06
C LYS A 85 1.91 -10.44 9.75
N ARG A 86 2.30 -9.66 8.75
CA ARG A 86 1.69 -9.61 7.43
C ARG A 86 2.71 -9.26 6.37
N THR A 87 2.43 -9.55 5.11
CA THR A 87 3.29 -9.14 4.00
C THR A 87 3.47 -7.62 3.99
N PHE A 88 4.70 -7.18 3.98
CA PHE A 88 5.09 -5.78 3.92
C PHE A 88 6.05 -5.50 2.76
N VAL A 89 6.97 -6.42 2.47
CA VAL A 89 7.99 -6.29 1.42
C VAL A 89 7.55 -6.97 0.14
N LEU A 90 7.54 -6.22 -0.96
CA LEU A 90 7.16 -6.66 -2.30
C LEU A 90 8.35 -6.48 -3.25
N PRO A 91 9.14 -7.53 -3.50
CA PRO A 91 10.30 -7.44 -4.38
C PRO A 91 9.89 -7.45 -5.84
N VAL A 92 10.53 -6.56 -6.62
CA VAL A 92 10.46 -6.48 -8.07
C VAL A 92 11.85 -6.72 -8.63
N LEU A 93 12.06 -7.80 -9.36
CA LEU A 93 13.33 -8.08 -10.02
C LEU A 93 13.38 -7.39 -11.37
N LEU A 94 14.44 -6.65 -11.62
CA LEU A 94 14.74 -6.06 -12.91
C LEU A 94 15.30 -7.11 -13.88
N PRO A 95 15.32 -6.86 -15.19
CA PRO A 95 15.65 -7.89 -16.20
C PRO A 95 16.98 -8.59 -15.96
N GLU A 96 18.01 -7.83 -15.55
CA GLU A 96 19.34 -8.33 -15.27
C GLU A 96 19.51 -9.02 -13.90
N ALA A 97 18.51 -8.91 -13.02
CA ALA A 97 18.62 -9.46 -11.66
C ALA A 97 18.60 -10.99 -11.68
N VAL A 98 19.58 -11.58 -11.04
CA VAL A 98 19.70 -13.01 -10.85
C VAL A 98 18.94 -13.39 -9.58
N ALA A 99 17.94 -14.26 -9.71
CA ALA A 99 17.06 -14.60 -8.59
C ALA A 99 17.83 -15.33 -7.46
N GLU A 100 18.84 -16.08 -7.81
CA GLU A 100 19.70 -16.83 -6.90
C GLU A 100 20.55 -15.91 -5.99
N ASP A 101 20.77 -14.65 -6.41
CA ASP A 101 21.50 -13.65 -5.62
C ASP A 101 20.58 -12.95 -4.57
N LEU A 102 19.29 -13.28 -4.55
CA LEU A 102 18.36 -12.76 -3.54
C LEU A 102 18.75 -13.22 -2.14
N PRO A 103 18.58 -12.36 -1.13
CA PRO A 103 18.69 -12.78 0.26
C PRO A 103 17.75 -13.96 0.56
N PRO A 104 18.16 -14.89 1.44
CA PRO A 104 17.36 -16.08 1.75
C PRO A 104 15.92 -15.78 2.16
N GLU A 105 15.70 -14.65 2.82
CA GLU A 105 14.38 -14.18 3.25
C GLU A 105 13.46 -13.81 2.08
N LEU A 106 14.01 -13.51 0.91
CA LEU A 106 13.26 -13.19 -0.30
C LEU A 106 13.15 -14.36 -1.28
N LEU A 107 14.10 -15.31 -1.24
CA LEU A 107 14.11 -16.46 -2.15
C LEU A 107 12.85 -17.30 -2.09
N GLN A 108 12.22 -17.40 -0.92
CA GLN A 108 11.01 -18.20 -0.70
C GLN A 108 9.73 -17.43 -0.99
N ARG A 109 9.82 -16.18 -1.51
CA ARG A 109 8.67 -15.31 -1.76
C ARG A 109 8.27 -15.29 -3.22
N VAL A 110 7.01 -15.01 -3.44
CA VAL A 110 6.55 -14.60 -4.77
C VAL A 110 7.04 -13.19 -5.02
N PHE A 111 7.80 -12.99 -6.08
CA PHE A 111 8.27 -11.68 -6.54
C PHE A 111 7.73 -11.39 -7.94
N LEU A 112 7.61 -10.12 -8.28
CA LEU A 112 7.33 -9.69 -9.63
C LEU A 112 8.65 -9.54 -10.39
N ARG A 113 8.61 -9.80 -11.70
CA ARG A 113 9.77 -9.62 -12.58
C ARG A 113 9.38 -8.71 -13.73
N LEU A 114 10.22 -7.70 -13.97
CA LEU A 114 10.19 -6.93 -15.20
C LEU A 114 10.89 -7.74 -16.30
N SER A 115 10.23 -8.00 -17.41
CA SER A 115 10.79 -8.82 -18.50
C SER A 115 11.84 -8.06 -19.32
N ASP A 116 11.58 -6.80 -19.60
CA ASP A 116 12.45 -5.86 -20.29
C ASP A 116 12.04 -4.42 -19.95
N TYR A 117 12.80 -3.43 -20.43
CA TYR A 117 12.56 -2.01 -20.16
C TYR A 117 11.56 -1.35 -21.12
N SER A 118 10.79 -2.12 -21.88
CA SER A 118 9.75 -1.57 -22.76
C SER A 118 8.59 -1.00 -21.98
N ARG A 119 7.91 -0.02 -22.56
CA ARG A 119 6.70 0.57 -21.98
C ARG A 119 5.63 -0.49 -21.67
N ALA A 120 5.44 -1.44 -22.58
CA ALA A 120 4.47 -2.53 -22.40
C ALA A 120 4.80 -3.42 -21.20
N SER A 121 6.09 -3.71 -20.97
CA SER A 121 6.54 -4.47 -19.80
C SER A 121 6.33 -3.73 -18.51
N ILE A 122 6.57 -2.41 -18.48
CA ILE A 122 6.33 -1.56 -17.30
C ILE A 122 4.83 -1.49 -16.98
N GLU A 123 3.97 -1.34 -18.01
CA GLU A 123 2.51 -1.35 -17.86
C GLU A 123 2.00 -2.69 -17.32
N SER A 124 2.52 -3.80 -17.82
CA SER A 124 2.20 -5.13 -17.32
C SER A 124 2.62 -5.32 -15.87
N LEU A 125 3.82 -4.84 -15.50
CA LEU A 125 4.33 -4.86 -14.13
C LEU A 125 3.43 -4.04 -13.19
N ALA A 126 3.08 -2.80 -13.58
CA ALA A 126 2.23 -1.92 -12.77
C ALA A 126 0.85 -2.53 -12.53
N ARG A 127 0.24 -3.16 -13.54
CA ARG A 127 -1.02 -3.87 -13.40
C ARG A 127 -0.91 -5.02 -12.40
N LYS A 128 0.09 -5.91 -12.55
CA LYS A 128 0.31 -7.04 -11.63
C LYS A 128 0.59 -6.57 -10.20
N ALA A 129 1.39 -5.51 -10.04
CA ALA A 129 1.67 -4.91 -8.73
C ALA A 129 0.40 -4.35 -8.10
N THR A 130 -0.44 -3.65 -8.87
CA THR A 130 -1.73 -3.12 -8.40
C THR A 130 -2.64 -4.25 -7.94
N GLU A 131 -2.79 -5.33 -8.71
CA GLU A 131 -3.59 -6.50 -8.35
C GLU A 131 -3.09 -7.12 -7.04
N LYS A 132 -1.76 -7.31 -6.89
CA LYS A 132 -1.16 -7.88 -5.69
C LYS A 132 -1.33 -6.99 -4.47
N LEU A 133 -1.04 -5.70 -4.61
CA LEU A 133 -1.23 -4.71 -3.54
C LEU A 133 -2.68 -4.67 -3.10
N PHE A 134 -3.61 -4.70 -4.07
CA PHE A 134 -5.03 -4.74 -3.78
C PHE A 134 -5.43 -5.99 -2.97
N GLN A 135 -4.95 -7.17 -3.36
CA GLN A 135 -5.20 -8.40 -2.59
C GLN A 135 -4.70 -8.28 -1.14
N LEU A 136 -3.49 -7.75 -0.94
CA LEU A 136 -2.91 -7.56 0.40
C LEU A 136 -3.69 -6.54 1.23
N VAL A 137 -4.23 -5.50 0.59
CA VAL A 137 -5.13 -4.54 1.25
C VAL A 137 -6.40 -5.25 1.69
N VAL A 138 -7.04 -6.01 0.79
CA VAL A 138 -8.23 -6.79 1.10
C VAL A 138 -7.99 -7.70 2.30
N GLU A 139 -6.89 -8.45 2.29
CA GLU A 139 -6.50 -9.33 3.40
C GLU A 139 -6.32 -8.54 4.71
N SER A 140 -5.68 -7.36 4.66
CA SER A 140 -5.47 -6.53 5.85
C SER A 140 -6.78 -5.94 6.39
N TYR A 141 -7.73 -5.61 5.53
CA TYR A 141 -9.04 -5.09 5.93
C TYR A 141 -9.96 -6.18 6.49
N SER A 142 -9.81 -7.42 6.06
CA SER A 142 -10.62 -8.53 6.58
C SER A 142 -10.46 -8.74 8.09
N CYS A 143 -9.36 -8.22 8.67
CA CYS A 143 -9.04 -8.26 10.09
C CYS A 143 -9.27 -6.92 10.80
N LEU A 144 -9.89 -5.92 10.15
CA LEU A 144 -10.09 -4.59 10.70
C LEU A 144 -11.58 -4.29 10.84
N GLN A 145 -11.93 -3.70 11.99
CA GLN A 145 -13.22 -3.09 12.23
C GLN A 145 -13.17 -1.62 11.80
N LEU A 146 -14.22 -1.14 11.14
CA LEU A 146 -14.38 0.26 10.78
C LEU A 146 -15.23 0.97 11.83
N GLU A 147 -14.74 2.08 12.36
CA GLU A 147 -15.43 2.92 13.32
C GLU A 147 -15.70 4.30 12.74
N VAL A 148 -16.85 4.87 13.05
CA VAL A 148 -17.19 6.25 12.68
C VAL A 148 -16.56 7.22 13.68
N THR A 149 -15.65 8.05 13.22
CA THR A 149 -14.90 8.98 14.09
C THR A 149 -15.72 10.19 14.53
N HIS A 150 -16.65 10.67 13.67
CA HIS A 150 -17.47 11.87 13.94
C HIS A 150 -18.94 11.71 13.52
N PRO A 151 -19.77 10.96 14.28
CA PRO A 151 -21.14 10.67 13.85
C PRO A 151 -22.05 11.90 13.76
N LYS A 152 -21.70 13.02 14.43
CA LYS A 152 -22.54 14.24 14.44
C LYS A 152 -22.33 15.16 13.24
N SER A 153 -21.24 15.01 12.49
CA SER A 153 -20.90 15.92 11.38
C SER A 153 -21.40 15.48 10.00
N LEU A 154 -22.06 14.33 9.90
CA LEU A 154 -22.50 13.74 8.63
C LEU A 154 -23.42 14.63 7.80
N LYS A 155 -24.25 15.46 8.44
CA LYS A 155 -25.16 16.38 7.70
C LYS A 155 -24.40 17.53 7.04
N ALA A 156 -23.35 18.04 7.68
CA ALA A 156 -22.55 19.16 7.18
C ALA A 156 -21.60 18.74 6.05
N VAL A 157 -21.25 17.46 5.98
CA VAL A 157 -20.22 16.94 5.07
C VAL A 157 -20.80 16.21 3.86
N ARG A 158 -22.11 16.00 3.83
CA ARG A 158 -22.81 15.30 2.73
C ARG A 158 -22.54 15.91 1.36
N ASP A 159 -22.35 17.22 1.30
CA ASP A 159 -22.13 17.97 0.07
C ASP A 159 -20.66 17.86 -0.45
N GLU A 160 -19.73 17.42 0.41
CA GLU A 160 -18.31 17.23 0.06
C GLU A 160 -17.99 15.80 -0.39
N LEU A 161 -18.92 14.87 -0.16
CA LEU A 161 -18.71 13.45 -0.47
C LEU A 161 -19.34 13.08 -1.83
N SER A 162 -18.65 12.23 -2.59
CA SER A 162 -19.28 11.58 -3.74
C SER A 162 -20.47 10.72 -3.29
N ALA A 163 -21.45 10.51 -4.18
CA ALA A 163 -22.63 9.69 -3.88
C ALA A 163 -22.27 8.29 -3.35
N GLY A 164 -21.19 7.70 -3.87
CA GLY A 164 -20.69 6.40 -3.40
C GLY A 164 -20.07 6.45 -2.01
N GLN A 165 -19.30 7.48 -1.70
CA GLN A 165 -18.75 7.70 -0.36
C GLN A 165 -19.84 7.95 0.67
N ALA A 166 -20.83 8.79 0.34
CA ALA A 166 -21.98 9.06 1.20
C ALA A 166 -22.80 7.79 1.49
N LYS A 167 -22.97 6.91 0.50
CA LYS A 167 -23.65 5.62 0.66
C LYS A 167 -22.91 4.69 1.62
N ILE A 168 -21.59 4.55 1.44
CA ILE A 168 -20.74 3.72 2.31
C ILE A 168 -20.75 4.25 3.74
N LEU A 169 -20.52 5.55 3.91
CA LEU A 169 -20.50 6.17 5.23
C LEU A 169 -21.85 6.08 5.93
N GLY A 170 -22.96 6.32 5.20
CA GLY A 170 -24.32 6.16 5.72
C GLY A 170 -24.58 4.75 6.25
N TYR A 171 -24.17 3.73 5.48
CA TYR A 171 -24.30 2.34 5.88
C TYR A 171 -23.49 2.02 7.15
N VAL A 172 -22.22 2.44 7.22
CA VAL A 172 -21.37 2.22 8.41
C VAL A 172 -21.95 2.88 9.63
N VAL A 173 -22.46 4.12 9.50
CA VAL A 173 -23.12 4.86 10.60
C VAL A 173 -24.36 4.15 11.11
N GLU A 174 -25.21 3.67 10.21
CA GLU A 174 -26.44 2.95 10.57
C GLU A 174 -26.10 1.68 11.35
N GLN A 175 -25.17 0.89 10.84
CA GLN A 175 -24.76 -0.35 11.53
C GLN A 175 -24.08 -0.11 12.87
N CYS A 176 -23.23 0.92 12.99
CA CYS A 176 -22.62 1.28 14.28
C CYS A 176 -23.64 1.76 15.32
N ARG A 177 -24.76 2.38 14.91
CA ARG A 177 -25.86 2.74 15.82
C ARG A 177 -26.52 1.53 16.46
N ASP A 178 -26.61 0.44 15.70
CA ASP A 178 -27.22 -0.80 16.14
C ASP A 178 -26.22 -1.68 16.92
N GLY A 179 -25.02 -1.18 17.19
CA GLY A 179 -23.95 -1.89 17.91
C GLY A 179 -23.31 -3.02 17.11
N ALA A 180 -23.55 -3.07 15.79
CA ALA A 180 -22.95 -4.09 14.93
C ALA A 180 -21.48 -3.78 14.63
N GLU A 181 -20.67 -4.84 14.64
CA GLU A 181 -19.28 -4.77 14.17
C GLU A 181 -19.27 -4.71 12.65
N VAL A 182 -18.87 -3.55 12.11
CA VAL A 182 -18.82 -3.33 10.65
C VAL A 182 -17.47 -3.74 10.12
N THR A 183 -17.42 -4.91 9.49
CA THR A 183 -16.25 -5.36 8.73
C THR A 183 -16.42 -5.00 7.26
N GLN A 184 -15.32 -4.97 6.52
CA GLN A 184 -15.37 -4.75 5.08
C GLN A 184 -16.25 -5.77 4.35
N ARG A 185 -16.20 -7.07 4.70
CA ARG A 185 -17.08 -8.09 4.11
C ARG A 185 -18.56 -7.74 4.27
N TYR A 186 -18.90 -7.10 5.38
CA TYR A 186 -20.25 -6.61 5.63
C TYR A 186 -20.65 -5.50 4.64
N ILE A 187 -19.73 -4.57 4.38
CA ILE A 187 -19.95 -3.48 3.41
C ILE A 187 -20.05 -4.03 1.98
N GLU A 188 -19.17 -4.95 1.58
CA GLU A 188 -19.22 -5.60 0.28
C GLU A 188 -20.56 -6.29 0.02
N LYS A 189 -21.04 -7.05 1.00
CA LYS A 189 -22.34 -7.72 0.92
C LYS A 189 -23.50 -6.72 0.82
N ALA A 190 -23.48 -5.68 1.63
CA ALA A 190 -24.54 -4.67 1.65
C ALA A 190 -24.55 -3.80 0.38
N MET A 191 -23.40 -3.55 -0.23
CA MET A 191 -23.27 -2.80 -1.49
C MET A 191 -23.51 -3.67 -2.73
N GLN A 192 -23.88 -4.95 -2.56
CA GLN A 192 -24.11 -5.91 -3.65
C GLN A 192 -22.89 -6.12 -4.57
N HIS A 193 -21.68 -5.90 -4.06
CA HIS A 193 -20.47 -6.25 -4.77
C HIS A 193 -20.21 -7.76 -4.58
N ALA A 194 -20.29 -8.53 -5.66
CA ALA A 194 -20.03 -9.97 -5.65
C ALA A 194 -18.56 -10.30 -5.31
N HIS A 195 -17.67 -9.33 -5.51
CA HIS A 195 -16.23 -9.40 -5.22
C HIS A 195 -15.72 -8.05 -4.72
N ALA A 196 -14.65 -8.08 -3.93
CA ALA A 196 -13.93 -6.88 -3.51
C ALA A 196 -13.56 -6.04 -4.73
N SER A 197 -14.06 -4.80 -4.78
CA SER A 197 -13.85 -3.90 -5.91
C SER A 197 -12.78 -2.87 -5.54
N PRO A 198 -11.79 -2.59 -6.43
CA PRO A 198 -10.80 -1.53 -6.21
C PRO A 198 -11.45 -0.18 -5.87
N GLU A 199 -12.59 0.11 -6.48
CA GLU A 199 -13.33 1.35 -6.23
C GLU A 199 -13.90 1.45 -4.82
N LEU A 200 -14.39 0.35 -4.25
CA LEU A 200 -14.87 0.30 -2.87
C LEU A 200 -13.73 0.64 -1.89
N TYR A 201 -12.56 0.03 -2.09
CA TYR A 201 -11.39 0.28 -1.25
C TYR A 201 -10.88 1.69 -1.38
N TYR A 202 -10.84 2.23 -2.59
CA TYR A 202 -10.48 3.63 -2.82
C TYR A 202 -11.38 4.57 -2.01
N ARG A 203 -12.69 4.34 -2.06
CA ARG A 203 -13.67 5.15 -1.33
C ARG A 203 -13.54 5.01 0.17
N LEU A 204 -13.30 3.79 0.68
CA LEU A 204 -13.05 3.54 2.11
C LEU A 204 -11.77 4.23 2.57
N GLU A 205 -10.67 4.09 1.84
CA GLU A 205 -9.41 4.78 2.16
C GLU A 205 -9.58 6.29 2.17
N THR A 206 -10.30 6.84 1.20
CA THR A 206 -10.57 8.28 1.16
C THR A 206 -11.34 8.74 2.40
N LEU A 207 -12.37 8.01 2.83
CA LEU A 207 -13.13 8.32 4.04
C LEU A 207 -12.28 8.22 5.32
N ILE A 208 -11.31 7.29 5.36
CA ILE A 208 -10.37 7.18 6.47
C ILE A 208 -9.38 8.35 6.45
N GLN A 209 -8.83 8.69 5.29
CA GLN A 209 -7.90 9.83 5.15
C GLN A 209 -8.56 11.18 5.49
N GLN A 210 -9.83 11.32 5.17
CA GLN A 210 -10.65 12.50 5.51
C GLN A 210 -11.10 12.50 6.98
N GLY A 211 -10.79 11.45 7.75
CA GLY A 211 -11.11 11.36 9.17
C GLY A 211 -12.57 11.03 9.49
N PHE A 212 -13.35 10.53 8.53
CA PHE A 212 -14.74 10.09 8.77
C PHE A 212 -14.83 8.69 9.32
N LEU A 213 -13.87 7.84 8.95
CA LEU A 213 -13.76 6.47 9.44
C LEU A 213 -12.39 6.26 10.08
N ALA A 214 -12.32 5.40 11.07
CA ALA A 214 -11.07 4.90 11.64
C ALA A 214 -11.01 3.37 11.51
N LYS A 215 -9.79 2.84 11.43
CA LYS A 215 -9.51 1.39 11.44
C LYS A 215 -9.16 0.96 12.86
N ARG A 216 -9.87 -0.03 13.38
CA ARG A 216 -9.54 -0.70 14.64
C ARG A 216 -9.18 -2.15 14.39
N ARG A 217 -8.11 -2.62 14.99
CA ARG A 217 -7.71 -4.02 14.88
C ARG A 217 -8.62 -4.87 15.79
N ILE A 218 -9.21 -5.92 15.25
CA ILE A 218 -9.93 -6.93 16.03
C ILE A 218 -8.85 -7.73 16.77
N SER A 219 -8.89 -7.71 18.10
CA SER A 219 -7.97 -8.46 18.97
C SER A 219 -8.26 -9.95 18.95
#